data_7ffc47f7182d9034ecd34f87e681748d
#
_entry.id   7ffc47f7182d9034ecd34f87e681748d
#
_cell.length_a   1.000
_cell.length_b   1.000
_cell.length_c   1.000
_cell.angle_alpha   90.00
_cell.angle_beta   90.00
_cell.angle_gamma   90.00
#
_symmetry.space_group_name_H-M   'P 1'
#
loop_
_entity.id
_entity.type
_entity.pdbx_description
1 polymer ?
#
loop_
_entity_poly.entity_id
_entity_poly.type
_entity_poly.pdbx_seq_one_letter_code
_entity_poly.pdbx_strand_id
1 'polypeptide(L)'
;MFARTVVVVCLFGLIAFGDNCRAQSDDVRSKQRFPSTYLYSVLNGQKGDKTTFRDSSGRAQGSATQSGSRISFRDGLGRAIGSAETSGSKTTFRDGSGSTIETATTNGERTTFRSSNGSNLGSASQARNNTTFRDSSGRSIGSAANSGNRTTFRDSSGRSSGSASSNRR
;
A
#
# COMPACT_ATOMS: atom_id res chain seq x y z
N MET A 1 -7.35 27.35 1.32
CA MET A 1 -7.02 26.48 2.46
C MET A 1 -7.66 25.10 2.31
N PHE A 2 -7.78 24.55 1.10
CA PHE A 2 -8.54 23.34 0.79
C PHE A 2 -7.75 22.24 0.04
N ALA A 3 -6.44 22.39 -0.14
CA ALA A 3 -5.64 21.47 -0.96
C ALA A 3 -4.96 20.30 -0.19
N ARG A 4 -5.05 20.25 1.14
CA ARG A 4 -4.32 19.26 1.95
C ARG A 4 -5.07 17.95 2.23
N THR A 5 -6.39 17.97 2.15
CA THR A 5 -7.22 16.80 2.51
C THR A 5 -7.34 15.80 1.37
N VAL A 6 -7.23 16.25 0.11
CA VAL A 6 -7.40 15.41 -1.08
C VAL A 6 -6.20 14.49 -1.33
N VAL A 7 -4.99 14.91 -0.94
CA VAL A 7 -3.75 14.13 -1.18
C VAL A 7 -3.65 12.89 -0.27
N VAL A 8 -4.19 12.97 0.95
CA VAL A 8 -4.17 11.84 1.90
C VAL A 8 -5.20 10.77 1.50
N VAL A 9 -6.34 11.18 0.97
CA VAL A 9 -7.38 10.25 0.49
C VAL A 9 -6.91 9.48 -0.75
N CYS A 10 -6.09 10.07 -1.61
CA CYS A 10 -5.52 9.37 -2.77
C CYS A 10 -4.41 8.37 -2.42
N LEU A 11 -3.70 8.52 -1.29
CA LEU A 11 -2.71 7.54 -0.85
C LEU A 11 -3.37 6.23 -0.35
N PHE A 12 -4.57 6.32 0.21
CA PHE A 12 -5.37 5.18 0.66
C PHE A 12 -6.60 4.92 -0.21
N GLY A 13 -6.89 5.80 -1.15
CA GLY A 13 -8.17 5.88 -1.87
C GLY A 13 -8.19 5.30 -3.26
N LEU A 14 -7.21 4.50 -3.70
CA LEU A 14 -7.34 3.78 -4.97
C LEU A 14 -8.26 2.56 -4.89
N ILE A 15 -9.08 2.51 -3.86
CA ILE A 15 -10.09 1.47 -3.67
C ILE A 15 -11.52 2.00 -3.86
N ALA A 16 -11.69 3.29 -4.07
CA ALA A 16 -13.00 3.85 -4.40
C ALA A 16 -13.10 4.08 -5.91
N PHE A 17 -13.59 3.08 -6.64
CA PHE A 17 -14.18 3.29 -7.95
C PHE A 17 -15.50 4.03 -7.79
N GLY A 18 -15.45 5.33 -7.85
CA GLY A 18 -16.59 6.19 -8.07
C GLY A 18 -16.19 7.27 -9.06
N ASP A 19 -16.95 7.44 -10.12
CA ASP A 19 -16.73 8.20 -11.34
C ASP A 19 -16.46 9.72 -11.22
N ASN A 20 -15.79 10.20 -10.17
CA ASN A 20 -15.60 11.63 -9.94
C ASN A 20 -14.14 12.10 -9.81
N CYS A 21 -13.17 11.37 -10.35
CA CYS A 21 -11.79 11.87 -10.47
C CYS A 21 -11.50 12.43 -11.89
N ARG A 22 -12.43 13.23 -12.44
CA ARG A 22 -12.30 13.80 -13.80
C ARG A 22 -11.85 15.26 -13.85
N ALA A 23 -11.23 15.76 -12.80
CA ALA A 23 -10.74 17.14 -12.81
C ALA A 23 -9.40 17.26 -12.10
N GLN A 24 -8.36 16.83 -12.75
CA GLN A 24 -6.99 17.38 -12.70
C GLN A 24 -6.08 16.58 -13.61
N SER A 25 -6.37 16.63 -14.90
CA SER A 25 -5.38 16.35 -15.94
C SER A 25 -4.49 17.57 -16.00
N ASP A 26 -3.20 17.44 -15.71
CA ASP A 26 -2.09 18.04 -16.45
C ASP A 26 -0.74 17.98 -15.75
N ASP A 27 -0.62 17.34 -14.55
CA ASP A 27 0.70 17.12 -13.96
C ASP A 27 0.90 15.70 -13.39
N VAL A 28 0.26 14.72 -13.96
CA VAL A 28 0.30 13.33 -13.48
C VAL A 28 0.92 12.39 -14.51
N ARG A 29 1.97 12.85 -15.15
CA ARG A 29 2.99 11.91 -15.63
C ARG A 29 3.80 11.48 -14.42
N SER A 30 3.11 10.78 -13.56
CA SER A 30 3.89 10.51 -12.56
C SER A 30 3.56 9.58 -11.51
N LYS A 31 4.25 9.08 -10.84
CA LYS A 31 4.28 8.48 -9.51
C LYS A 31 3.03 7.64 -9.23
N GLN A 32 2.88 6.59 -10.00
CA GLN A 32 1.97 5.50 -9.67
C GLN A 32 2.41 4.94 -8.32
N ARG A 33 1.82 5.51 -7.26
CA ARG A 33 2.08 5.09 -5.87
C ARG A 33 1.24 3.87 -5.61
N PHE A 34 1.86 2.79 -5.23
CA PHE A 34 1.12 1.71 -4.59
C PHE A 34 0.53 2.25 -3.28
N PRO A 35 -0.72 1.94 -2.98
CA PRO A 35 -1.27 2.20 -1.65
C PRO A 35 -0.37 1.53 -0.62
N SER A 36 -0.02 2.24 0.45
CA SER A 36 0.80 1.71 1.56
C SER A 36 0.21 0.45 2.17
N THR A 37 -1.11 0.26 2.02
CA THR A 37 -1.85 -0.95 2.40
C THR A 37 -1.36 -2.21 1.71
N TYR A 38 -1.07 -2.16 0.40
CA TYR A 38 -0.49 -3.30 -0.31
C TYR A 38 0.93 -3.59 0.16
N LEU A 39 1.69 -2.53 0.44
CA LEU A 39 3.07 -2.62 0.88
C LEU A 39 3.16 -3.25 2.27
N TYR A 40 2.28 -2.85 3.18
CA TYR A 40 2.24 -3.40 4.53
C TYR A 40 1.90 -4.91 4.56
N SER A 41 0.93 -5.35 3.76
CA SER A 41 0.57 -6.77 3.71
C SER A 41 1.69 -7.65 3.15
N VAL A 42 2.49 -7.13 2.22
CA VAL A 42 3.67 -7.82 1.69
C VAL A 42 4.77 -7.93 2.75
N LEU A 43 4.98 -6.89 3.57
CA LEU A 43 6.01 -6.87 4.59
C LEU A 43 5.71 -7.79 5.78
N ASN A 44 4.44 -7.96 6.15
CA ASN A 44 4.08 -8.65 7.40
C ASN A 44 3.38 -10.00 7.25
N GLY A 45 2.91 -10.39 6.08
CA GLY A 45 2.09 -11.59 5.96
C GLY A 45 2.42 -12.52 4.81
N GLN A 46 3.22 -12.08 3.87
CA GLN A 46 3.43 -12.81 2.61
C GLN A 46 4.90 -13.17 2.45
N LYS A 47 5.32 -14.25 3.12
CA LYS A 47 6.63 -14.88 2.85
C LYS A 47 6.55 -15.68 1.55
N GLY A 48 6.84 -15.05 0.43
CA GLY A 48 6.95 -15.71 -0.87
C GLY A 48 7.73 -14.84 -1.83
N ASP A 49 8.40 -15.45 -2.80
CA ASP A 49 9.24 -14.73 -3.76
C ASP A 49 8.45 -13.72 -4.60
N LYS A 50 7.15 -13.99 -4.84
CA LYS A 50 6.30 -13.12 -5.64
C LYS A 50 4.88 -13.03 -5.09
N THR A 51 4.38 -11.82 -4.93
CA THR A 51 2.99 -11.51 -4.57
C THR A 51 2.31 -10.80 -5.73
N THR A 52 1.11 -11.25 -6.10
CA THR A 52 0.27 -10.62 -7.13
C THR A 52 -0.90 -9.89 -6.48
N PHE A 53 -1.11 -8.63 -6.85
CA PHE A 53 -2.21 -7.78 -6.41
C PHE A 53 -3.32 -7.79 -7.45
N ARG A 54 -4.57 -7.90 -6.98
CA ARG A 54 -5.77 -7.90 -7.82
C ARG A 54 -6.79 -6.90 -7.28
N ASP A 55 -7.55 -6.29 -8.18
CA ASP A 55 -8.70 -5.46 -7.81
C ASP A 55 -9.91 -6.32 -7.35
N SER A 56 -11.03 -5.67 -7.05
CA SER A 56 -12.27 -6.33 -6.64
C SER A 56 -12.89 -7.22 -7.73
N SER A 57 -12.58 -6.96 -9.01
CA SER A 57 -13.00 -7.78 -10.16
C SER A 57 -12.04 -8.94 -10.46
N GLY A 58 -10.95 -9.07 -9.69
CA GLY A 58 -9.95 -10.12 -9.85
C GLY A 58 -8.87 -9.83 -10.90
N ARG A 59 -8.86 -8.66 -11.53
CA ARG A 59 -7.85 -8.27 -12.52
C ARG A 59 -6.53 -7.96 -11.83
N ALA A 60 -5.41 -8.41 -12.41
CA ALA A 60 -4.08 -8.11 -11.89
C ALA A 60 -3.76 -6.62 -12.04
N GLN A 61 -3.44 -5.97 -10.91
CA GLN A 61 -3.04 -4.57 -10.84
C GLN A 61 -1.52 -4.41 -10.78
N GLY A 62 -0.81 -5.45 -10.38
CA GLY A 62 0.63 -5.43 -10.28
C GLY A 62 1.19 -6.58 -9.47
N SER A 63 2.47 -6.51 -9.19
CA SER A 63 3.16 -7.52 -8.39
C SER A 63 4.28 -6.93 -7.56
N ALA A 64 4.63 -7.64 -6.48
CA ALA A 64 5.82 -7.41 -5.68
C ALA A 64 6.69 -8.66 -5.68
N THR A 65 8.00 -8.48 -5.75
CA THR A 65 8.98 -9.57 -5.62
C THR A 65 9.93 -9.21 -4.50
N GLN A 66 10.07 -10.11 -3.53
CA GLN A 66 10.96 -9.95 -2.39
C GLN A 66 12.30 -10.64 -2.67
N SER A 67 13.39 -9.92 -2.37
CA SER A 67 14.75 -10.44 -2.39
C SER A 67 15.49 -9.92 -1.15
N GLY A 68 15.66 -10.78 -0.16
CA GLY A 68 16.21 -10.37 1.15
C GLY A 68 15.36 -9.28 1.81
N SER A 69 16.00 -8.18 2.19
CA SER A 69 15.34 -7.00 2.80
C SER A 69 14.67 -6.07 1.79
N ARG A 70 14.82 -6.32 0.48
CA ARG A 70 14.31 -5.48 -0.60
C ARG A 70 13.10 -6.10 -1.28
N ILE A 71 12.11 -5.26 -1.57
CA ILE A 71 10.93 -5.60 -2.36
C ILE A 71 10.89 -4.69 -3.57
N SER A 72 10.71 -5.26 -4.75
CA SER A 72 10.53 -4.54 -6.02
C SER A 72 9.08 -4.60 -6.47
N PHE A 73 8.51 -3.47 -6.88
CA PHE A 73 7.12 -3.34 -7.30
C PHE A 73 7.03 -3.14 -8.81
N ARG A 74 6.05 -3.82 -9.41
CA ARG A 74 5.72 -3.70 -10.84
C ARG A 74 4.23 -3.43 -11.01
N ASP A 75 3.88 -2.65 -12.02
CA ASP A 75 2.48 -2.44 -12.42
C ASP A 75 1.89 -3.68 -13.13
N GLY A 76 0.61 -3.60 -13.54
CA GLY A 76 -0.09 -4.67 -14.25
C GLY A 76 0.50 -5.00 -15.63
N LEU A 77 1.31 -4.10 -16.19
CA LEU A 77 2.05 -4.28 -17.45
C LEU A 77 3.48 -4.80 -17.23
N GLY A 78 3.88 -5.04 -15.98
CA GLY A 78 5.21 -5.53 -15.63
C GLY A 78 6.29 -4.45 -15.52
N ARG A 79 5.99 -3.16 -15.69
CA ARG A 79 6.96 -2.07 -15.58
C ARG A 79 7.32 -1.83 -14.12
N ALA A 80 8.60 -1.57 -13.83
CA ALA A 80 9.06 -1.22 -12.49
C ALA A 80 8.50 0.15 -12.09
N ILE A 81 7.88 0.22 -10.90
CA ILE A 81 7.25 1.45 -10.39
C ILE A 81 7.84 1.88 -9.05
N GLY A 82 8.67 1.08 -8.43
CA GLY A 82 9.35 1.44 -7.20
C GLY A 82 9.90 0.26 -6.42
N SER A 83 10.36 0.54 -5.21
CA SER A 83 10.89 -0.46 -4.30
C SER A 83 10.67 -0.08 -2.84
N ALA A 84 10.77 -1.08 -1.95
CA ALA A 84 10.85 -0.89 -0.51
C ALA A 84 12.08 -1.60 0.03
N GLU A 85 12.72 -1.03 1.04
CA GLU A 85 13.87 -1.61 1.72
C GLU A 85 13.70 -1.51 3.23
N THR A 86 13.83 -2.65 3.91
CA THR A 86 13.66 -2.74 5.36
C THR A 86 15.01 -2.85 6.05
N SER A 87 15.24 -1.98 7.04
CA SER A 87 16.38 -2.01 7.92
C SER A 87 15.90 -1.88 9.38
N GLY A 88 16.02 -2.95 10.15
CA GLY A 88 15.45 -3.02 11.49
C GLY A 88 13.93 -2.82 11.47
N SER A 89 13.46 -1.87 12.26
CA SER A 89 12.04 -1.51 12.34
C SER A 89 11.56 -0.51 11.27
N LYS A 90 12.48 -0.01 10.43
CA LYS A 90 12.19 1.02 9.43
C LYS A 90 12.18 0.44 8.03
N THR A 91 11.14 0.77 7.27
CA THR A 91 11.03 0.49 5.84
C THR A 91 11.01 1.81 5.06
N THR A 92 11.84 1.93 4.04
CA THR A 92 11.90 3.10 3.15
C THR A 92 11.33 2.71 1.79
N PHE A 93 10.35 3.48 1.32
CA PHE A 93 9.73 3.32 0.00
C PHE A 93 10.30 4.33 -0.98
N ARG A 94 10.60 3.85 -2.18
CA ARG A 94 11.17 4.64 -3.27
C ARG A 94 10.31 4.49 -4.53
N ASP A 95 10.20 5.55 -5.31
CA ASP A 95 9.57 5.51 -6.62
C ASP A 95 10.47 4.84 -7.68
N GLY A 96 9.99 4.77 -8.93
CA GLY A 96 10.73 4.18 -10.05
C GLY A 96 12.02 4.93 -10.41
N SER A 97 12.17 6.19 -9.97
CA SER A 97 13.40 6.99 -10.13
C SER A 97 14.41 6.78 -8.98
N GLY A 98 14.01 6.03 -7.93
CA GLY A 98 14.82 5.80 -6.74
C GLY A 98 14.66 6.87 -5.65
N SER A 99 13.82 7.89 -5.86
CA SER A 99 13.56 8.94 -4.88
C SER A 99 12.72 8.40 -3.72
N THR A 100 13.07 8.74 -2.48
CA THR A 100 12.27 8.36 -1.31
C THR A 100 10.93 9.10 -1.32
N ILE A 101 9.85 8.33 -1.24
CA ILE A 101 8.47 8.87 -1.22
C ILE A 101 7.82 8.74 0.15
N GLU A 102 8.18 7.70 0.89
CA GLU A 102 7.53 7.38 2.16
C GLU A 102 8.46 6.56 3.06
N THR A 103 8.22 6.60 4.35
CA THR A 103 8.85 5.70 5.32
C THR A 103 7.77 5.09 6.22
N ALA A 104 7.97 3.83 6.62
CA ALA A 104 7.17 3.16 7.64
C ALA A 104 8.06 2.78 8.81
N THR A 105 7.58 2.97 10.03
CA THR A 105 8.26 2.52 11.24
C THR A 105 7.33 1.61 12.03
N THR A 106 7.78 0.39 12.28
CA THR A 106 7.01 -0.62 13.02
C THR A 106 7.49 -0.69 14.46
N ASN A 107 6.54 -0.61 15.39
CA ASN A 107 6.77 -0.79 16.81
C ASN A 107 5.71 -1.76 17.35
N GLY A 108 6.11 -2.98 17.64
CA GLY A 108 5.19 -4.07 17.99
C GLY A 108 4.19 -4.31 16.85
N GLU A 109 2.90 -4.27 17.19
CA GLU A 109 1.80 -4.50 16.26
C GLU A 109 1.40 -3.24 15.46
N ARG A 110 2.04 -2.09 15.70
CA ARG A 110 1.71 -0.83 15.06
C ARG A 110 2.81 -0.37 14.11
N THR A 111 2.39 0.00 12.91
CA THR A 111 3.23 0.66 11.90
C THR A 111 2.73 2.06 11.65
N THR A 112 3.60 3.06 11.69
CA THR A 112 3.31 4.46 11.37
C THR A 112 3.94 4.80 10.04
N PHE A 113 3.18 5.46 9.16
CA PHE A 113 3.60 5.89 7.84
C PHE A 113 3.86 7.39 7.82
N ARG A 114 4.97 7.79 7.20
CA ARG A 114 5.36 9.19 7.03
C ARG A 114 5.77 9.44 5.58
N SER A 115 5.43 10.62 5.06
CA SER A 115 5.91 11.07 3.76
C SER A 115 7.41 11.38 3.79
N SER A 116 8.01 11.63 2.63
CA SER A 116 9.43 12.01 2.49
C SER A 116 9.80 13.26 3.29
N ASN A 117 8.86 14.18 3.51
CA ASN A 117 9.06 15.39 4.34
C ASN A 117 8.73 15.17 5.84
N GLY A 118 8.49 13.93 6.28
CA GLY A 118 8.22 13.57 7.67
C GLY A 118 6.77 13.75 8.14
N SER A 119 5.86 14.26 7.31
CA SER A 119 4.44 14.42 7.68
C SER A 119 3.78 13.06 7.94
N ASN A 120 2.94 12.99 8.99
CA ASN A 120 2.19 11.78 9.30
C ASN A 120 1.16 11.49 8.19
N LEU A 121 1.18 10.29 7.64
CA LEU A 121 0.24 9.82 6.62
C LEU A 121 -0.84 8.90 7.21
N GLY A 122 -0.58 8.33 8.40
CA GLY A 122 -1.50 7.39 9.02
C GLY A 122 -0.79 6.23 9.70
N SER A 123 -1.54 5.20 10.00
CA SER A 123 -1.01 4.01 10.67
C SER A 123 -1.74 2.73 10.29
N ALA A 124 -1.07 1.59 10.51
CA ALA A 124 -1.65 0.26 10.48
C ALA A 124 -1.48 -0.39 11.86
N SER A 125 -2.49 -1.10 12.32
CA SER A 125 -2.43 -1.89 13.55
C SER A 125 -2.83 -3.32 13.23
N GLN A 126 -1.96 -4.27 13.57
CA GLN A 126 -2.16 -5.69 13.34
C GLN A 126 -2.70 -6.34 14.62
N ALA A 127 -3.75 -7.15 14.46
CA ALA A 127 -4.28 -8.00 15.52
C ALA A 127 -4.52 -9.40 14.93
N ARG A 128 -3.70 -10.37 15.31
CA ARG A 128 -3.71 -11.72 14.74
C ARG A 128 -3.59 -11.67 13.20
N ASN A 129 -4.64 -12.10 12.48
CA ASN A 129 -4.68 -12.16 11.03
C ASN A 129 -5.33 -10.93 10.39
N ASN A 130 -5.72 -9.94 11.19
CA ASN A 130 -6.38 -8.74 10.70
C ASN A 130 -5.53 -7.50 10.93
N THR A 131 -5.51 -6.60 9.95
CA THR A 131 -4.82 -5.31 10.02
C THR A 131 -5.84 -4.22 9.76
N THR A 132 -5.90 -3.22 10.63
CA THR A 132 -6.74 -2.03 10.46
C THR A 132 -5.87 -0.86 10.04
N PHE A 133 -6.29 -0.14 9.01
CA PHE A 133 -5.63 1.05 8.49
C PHE A 133 -6.35 2.31 8.95
N ARG A 134 -5.57 3.33 9.34
CA ARG A 134 -6.08 4.63 9.78
C ARG A 134 -5.37 5.75 9.06
N ASP A 135 -6.09 6.82 8.75
CA ASP A 135 -5.52 8.05 8.21
C ASP A 135 -4.73 8.84 9.27
N SER A 136 -4.18 9.99 8.88
CA SER A 136 -3.42 10.88 9.77
C SER A 136 -4.26 11.47 10.91
N SER A 137 -5.59 11.50 10.79
CA SER A 137 -6.53 11.93 11.83
C SER A 137 -6.97 10.79 12.77
N GLY A 138 -6.51 9.53 12.49
CA GLY A 138 -6.87 8.34 13.26
C GLY A 138 -8.18 7.67 12.85
N ARG A 139 -8.86 8.15 11.81
CA ARG A 139 -10.09 7.55 11.29
C ARG A 139 -9.77 6.26 10.54
N SER A 140 -10.58 5.21 10.74
CA SER A 140 -10.43 3.97 9.99
C SER A 140 -10.78 4.18 8.51
N ILE A 141 -9.89 3.72 7.62
CA ILE A 141 -10.01 3.83 6.17
C ILE A 141 -10.09 2.48 5.46
N GLY A 142 -9.91 1.40 6.21
CA GLY A 142 -10.03 0.04 5.67
C GLY A 142 -9.34 -1.00 6.52
N SER A 143 -9.34 -2.23 6.03
CA SER A 143 -8.71 -3.37 6.69
C SER A 143 -8.13 -4.38 5.69
N ALA A 144 -7.24 -5.24 6.19
CA ALA A 144 -6.74 -6.41 5.48
C ALA A 144 -6.88 -7.64 6.37
N ALA A 145 -7.43 -8.73 5.82
CA ALA A 145 -7.52 -10.02 6.47
C ALA A 145 -6.63 -11.04 5.76
N ASN A 146 -5.74 -11.69 6.53
CA ASN A 146 -4.80 -12.68 6.00
C ASN A 146 -5.35 -14.10 6.23
N SER A 147 -5.36 -14.92 5.19
CA SER A 147 -5.73 -16.34 5.23
C SER A 147 -4.73 -17.14 4.41
N GLY A 148 -3.75 -17.73 5.08
CA GLY A 148 -2.67 -18.50 4.44
C GLY A 148 -1.83 -17.64 3.48
N ASN A 149 -1.90 -17.94 2.18
CA ASN A 149 -1.17 -17.23 1.13
C ASN A 149 -1.97 -16.08 0.49
N ARG A 150 -3.18 -15.79 0.99
CA ARG A 150 -4.08 -14.76 0.47
C ARG A 150 -4.39 -13.72 1.52
N THR A 151 -4.31 -12.44 1.12
CA THR A 151 -4.78 -11.29 1.88
C THR A 151 -5.95 -10.65 1.14
N THR A 152 -7.06 -10.42 1.82
CA THR A 152 -8.23 -9.70 1.27
C THR A 152 -8.27 -8.30 1.87
N PHE A 153 -8.42 -7.29 1.01
CA PHE A 153 -8.55 -5.90 1.41
C PHE A 153 -10.01 -5.46 1.41
N ARG A 154 -10.36 -4.65 2.39
CA ARG A 154 -11.70 -4.06 2.53
C ARG A 154 -11.57 -2.54 2.72
N ASP A 155 -12.53 -1.80 2.18
CA ASP A 155 -12.68 -0.36 2.42
C ASP A 155 -13.24 -0.08 3.83
N SER A 156 -13.44 1.20 4.16
CA SER A 156 -14.01 1.63 5.44
C SER A 156 -15.47 1.20 5.66
N SER A 157 -16.19 0.84 4.60
CA SER A 157 -17.55 0.31 4.63
C SER A 157 -17.60 -1.23 4.72
N GLY A 158 -16.42 -1.89 4.72
CA GLY A 158 -16.30 -3.35 4.77
C GLY A 158 -16.42 -4.06 3.42
N ARG A 159 -16.59 -3.34 2.32
CA ARG A 159 -16.66 -3.93 0.97
C ARG A 159 -15.28 -4.39 0.53
N SER A 160 -15.23 -5.50 -0.22
CA SER A 160 -13.97 -5.97 -0.81
C SER A 160 -13.45 -4.98 -1.85
N SER A 161 -12.20 -4.59 -1.69
CA SER A 161 -11.51 -3.65 -2.57
C SER A 161 -10.39 -4.31 -3.37
N GLY A 162 -10.08 -5.58 -3.06
CA GLY A 162 -9.08 -6.32 -3.78
C GLY A 162 -8.45 -7.42 -2.96
N SER A 163 -7.41 -8.04 -3.51
CA SER A 163 -6.66 -9.10 -2.82
C SER A 163 -5.19 -9.14 -3.24
N ALA A 164 -4.37 -9.74 -2.41
CA ALA A 164 -3.00 -10.13 -2.72
C ALA A 164 -2.85 -11.63 -2.52
N SER A 165 -2.09 -12.29 -3.40
CA SER A 165 -1.78 -13.72 -3.28
C SER A 165 -0.29 -13.93 -3.51
N SER A 166 0.37 -14.67 -2.61
CA SER A 166 1.76 -15.06 -2.75
C SER A 166 1.88 -16.49 -3.29
N ASN A 167 2.79 -16.67 -4.24
CA ASN A 167 3.22 -17.99 -4.65
C ASN A 167 4.48 -18.35 -3.84
N ARG A 168 4.37 -19.36 -2.99
CA ARG A 168 5.54 -20.03 -2.41
C ARG A 168 6.10 -20.97 -3.47
N ARG A 169 7.35 -20.82 -3.79
CA ARG A 169 8.15 -21.85 -4.45
C ARG A 169 8.80 -22.72 -3.39
#